data_9d758a9eaa55e474359343227b160d91
#
_entry.id   9d758a9eaa55e474359343227b160d91
#
_cell.length_a   1.000
_cell.length_b   1.000
_cell.length_c   1.000
_cell.angle_alpha   90.00
_cell.angle_beta   90.00
_cell.angle_gamma   90.00
#
_symmetry.space_group_name_H-M   'P 1'
#
loop_
_entity.id
_entity.type
_entity.pdbx_description
1 polymer ?
#
loop_
_entity_poly.entity_id
_entity_poly.type
_entity_poly.pdbx_seq_one_letter_code
_entity_poly.pdbx_strand_id
1 'polypeptide(L)'
;EMGSSPTFAIVNEYRSDETGELIYHFDFYRIKKLSEVYDMGYEDYFYSGALCFIEWPELVEELLPGDAVKVTIEELEDGSRVIKL
;
A
#
# COMPACT_ATOMS: atom_id res chain seq x y z
N GLU A 1 20.73 -7.53 4.24
CA GLU A 1 20.65 -7.19 4.22
C GLU A 1 20.50 -6.63 4.14
N MET A 2 20.62 -6.92 3.96
CA MET A 2 20.31 -6.35 3.74
C MET A 2 20.18 -5.35 3.91
N GLY A 3 20.69 -5.63 4.19
CA GLY A 3 20.60 -4.42 4.78
C GLY A 3 20.09 -3.44 4.17
N SER A 4 19.65 -3.51 4.17
CA SER A 4 18.91 -2.72 3.35
C SER A 4 18.53 -1.43 3.93
N SER A 5 18.46 -0.48 3.11
CA SER A 5 17.95 0.81 3.45
C SER A 5 16.47 0.73 3.74
N PRO A 6 15.96 1.49 4.71
CA PRO A 6 14.53 1.51 4.98
C PRO A 6 13.70 1.95 3.78
N THR A 7 14.27 2.68 2.85
CA THR A 7 13.52 3.13 1.68
C THR A 7 13.19 2.01 0.74
N PHE A 8 13.78 0.85 0.94
CA PHE A 8 13.49 -0.28 0.05
C PHE A 8 12.32 -1.11 0.54
N ALA A 9 11.81 -0.83 1.72
CA ALA A 9 10.72 -1.61 2.27
C ALA A 9 9.38 -0.90 2.07
N ILE A 10 9.11 -0.50 0.83
CA ILE A 10 7.87 0.18 0.52
C ILE A 10 6.73 -0.81 0.38
N VAL A 11 7.01 -1.97 -0.16
CA VAL A 11 5.98 -2.97 -0.40
C VAL A 11 6.32 -4.26 0.32
N ASN A 12 5.34 -4.84 0.98
CA ASN A 12 5.45 -6.14 1.60
C ASN A 12 4.51 -7.09 0.90
N GLU A 13 4.97 -8.32 0.72
CA GLU A 13 4.18 -9.33 0.05
C GLU A 13 3.75 -10.38 1.05
N TYR A 14 2.47 -10.70 1.04
CA TYR A 14 1.90 -11.73 1.90
C TYR A 14 1.16 -12.73 1.04
N ARG A 15 1.07 -13.95 1.53
CA ARG A 15 0.33 -14.99 0.84
C ARG A 15 -0.64 -15.64 1.83
N SER A 16 -1.89 -15.75 1.42
CA SER A 16 -2.88 -16.40 2.26
C SER A 16 -2.58 -17.88 2.37
N ASP A 17 -2.56 -18.41 3.59
CA ASP A 17 -2.34 -19.84 3.80
C ASP A 17 -3.51 -20.68 3.29
N GLU A 18 -4.70 -20.10 3.26
CA GLU A 18 -5.88 -20.85 2.88
C GLU A 18 -6.09 -20.88 1.37
N THR A 19 -5.87 -19.76 0.69
CA THR A 19 -6.19 -19.67 -0.72
C THR A 19 -4.98 -19.60 -1.62
N GLY A 20 -3.81 -19.27 -1.05
CA GLY A 20 -2.61 -19.08 -1.84
C GLY A 20 -2.56 -17.73 -2.53
N GLU A 21 -3.55 -16.88 -2.32
CA GLU A 21 -3.60 -15.60 -2.99
C GLU A 21 -2.56 -14.64 -2.42
N LEU A 22 -2.00 -13.82 -3.31
CA LEU A 22 -1.04 -12.80 -2.92
C LEU A 22 -1.75 -11.55 -2.46
N ILE A 23 -1.18 -10.91 -1.45
CA ILE A 23 -1.64 -9.64 -0.93
C ILE A 23 -0.43 -8.74 -0.82
N TYR A 24 -0.53 -7.55 -1.39
CA TYR A 24 0.54 -6.57 -1.30
C TYR A 24 0.14 -5.45 -0.37
N HIS A 25 1.06 -5.05 0.49
CA HIS A 25 0.84 -3.93 1.40
C HIS A 25 1.88 -2.87 1.10
N PHE A 26 1.43 -1.69 0.75
CA PHE A 26 2.28 -0.55 0.42
C PHE A 26 2.19 0.48 1.53
N ASP A 27 3.33 0.99 1.95
CA ASP A 27 3.39 2.07 2.91
C ASP A 27 4.22 3.18 2.29
N PHE A 28 3.55 4.24 1.89
CA PHE A 28 4.21 5.36 1.21
C PHE A 28 4.55 6.51 2.15
N TYR A 29 4.49 6.27 3.44
CA TYR A 29 4.73 7.33 4.42
C TYR A 29 6.08 8.00 4.23
N ARG A 30 7.10 7.21 3.88
CA ARG A 30 8.46 7.71 3.74
C ARG A 30 8.82 8.12 2.32
N ILE A 31 7.92 7.96 1.39
CA ILE A 31 8.18 8.36 0.01
C ILE A 31 8.21 9.86 -0.06
N LYS A 32 9.24 10.40 -0.68
CA LYS A 32 9.40 11.84 -0.84
C LYS A 32 9.22 12.31 -2.27
N LYS A 33 9.48 11.42 -3.21
CA LYS A 33 9.39 11.75 -4.63
C LYS A 33 8.63 10.67 -5.35
N LEU A 34 7.80 11.09 -6.28
CA LEU A 34 7.02 10.16 -7.08
C LEU A 34 7.92 9.25 -7.92
N SER A 35 9.12 9.71 -8.26
CA SER A 35 10.06 8.89 -9.01
C SER A 35 10.41 7.60 -8.28
N GLU A 36 10.38 7.60 -6.95
CA GLU A 36 10.64 6.38 -6.19
C GLU A 36 9.57 5.33 -6.45
N VAL A 37 8.34 5.77 -6.66
CA VAL A 37 7.23 4.85 -6.96
C VAL A 37 7.39 4.28 -8.36
N TYR A 38 7.77 5.10 -9.31
CA TYR A 38 8.03 4.61 -10.66
C TYR A 38 9.18 3.61 -10.68
N ASP A 39 10.21 3.88 -9.90
CA ASP A 39 11.40 3.02 -9.88
C ASP A 39 11.08 1.63 -9.34
N MET A 40 10.10 1.50 -8.48
CA MET A 40 9.75 0.20 -7.93
C MET A 40 8.88 -0.63 -8.86
N GLY A 41 8.39 -0.06 -9.96
CA GLY A 41 7.54 -0.77 -10.88
C GLY A 41 6.13 -0.97 -10.34
N TYR A 42 5.52 0.10 -9.83
CA TYR A 42 4.22 0.00 -9.16
C TYR A 42 3.16 -0.67 -10.03
N GLU A 43 3.26 -0.55 -11.34
CA GLU A 43 2.25 -1.09 -12.24
C GLU A 43 2.16 -2.61 -12.14
N ASP A 44 3.29 -3.26 -11.93
CA ASP A 44 3.30 -4.71 -11.80
C ASP A 44 2.51 -5.17 -10.60
N TYR A 45 2.38 -4.33 -9.59
CA TYR A 45 1.63 -4.66 -8.38
C TYR A 45 0.17 -4.22 -8.52
N PHE A 46 -0.05 -2.97 -8.90
CA PHE A 46 -1.40 -2.40 -8.92
C PHE A 46 -2.30 -3.10 -9.92
N TYR A 47 -1.74 -3.60 -10.99
CA TYR A 47 -2.52 -4.26 -12.04
C TYR A 47 -2.28 -5.76 -12.10
N SER A 48 -1.77 -6.33 -11.01
CA SER A 48 -1.49 -7.75 -10.93
C SER A 48 -2.72 -8.63 -10.73
N GLY A 49 -3.82 -8.02 -10.33
CA GLY A 49 -5.00 -8.78 -9.91
C GLY A 49 -4.98 -9.15 -8.45
N ALA A 50 -3.87 -8.93 -7.75
CA ALA A 50 -3.79 -9.21 -6.33
C ALA A 50 -4.39 -8.07 -5.53
N LEU A 51 -4.80 -8.38 -4.30
CA LEU A 51 -5.31 -7.36 -3.40
C LEU A 51 -4.16 -6.48 -2.93
N CYS A 52 -4.32 -5.17 -3.03
CA CYS A 52 -3.31 -4.21 -2.61
C CYS A 52 -3.87 -3.29 -1.55
N PHE A 53 -3.21 -3.26 -0.39
CA PHE A 53 -3.52 -2.31 0.66
C PHE A 53 -2.49 -1.19 0.59
N ILE A 54 -2.95 0.05 0.53
CA ILE A 54 -2.08 1.20 0.35
C ILE A 54 -2.30 2.18 1.50
N GLU A 55 -1.24 2.45 2.25
CA GLU A 55 -1.27 3.43 3.32
C GLU A 55 -0.54 4.69 2.88
N TRP A 56 -1.01 5.83 3.35
CA TRP A 56 -0.45 7.13 3.02
C TRP A 56 -0.42 7.35 1.51
N PRO A 57 -1.59 7.31 0.86
CA PRO A 57 -1.66 7.31 -0.61
C PRO A 57 -1.56 8.68 -1.25
N GLU A 58 -1.44 9.74 -0.47
CA GLU A 58 -1.56 11.11 -0.97
C GLU A 58 -0.64 11.40 -2.15
N LEU A 59 0.58 10.91 -2.09
CA LEU A 59 1.54 11.18 -3.14
C LEU A 59 1.24 10.42 -4.42
N VAL A 60 0.56 9.29 -4.30
CA VAL A 60 0.36 8.39 -5.43
C VAL A 60 -1.09 8.32 -5.89
N GLU A 61 -1.96 9.22 -5.42
CA GLU A 61 -3.38 9.14 -5.73
C GLU A 61 -3.64 9.12 -7.23
N GLU A 62 -2.88 9.88 -8.00
CA GLU A 62 -3.08 9.94 -9.44
C GLU A 62 -2.67 8.65 -10.15
N LEU A 63 -1.94 7.79 -9.47
CA LEU A 63 -1.48 6.53 -10.05
C LEU A 63 -2.39 5.37 -9.71
N LEU A 64 -3.35 5.57 -8.82
CA LEU A 64 -4.21 4.50 -8.37
C LEU A 64 -5.18 4.06 -9.48
N PRO A 65 -5.48 2.75 -9.55
CA PRO A 65 -6.48 2.28 -10.51
C PRO A 65 -7.84 2.93 -10.25
N GLY A 66 -8.64 3.03 -11.30
CA GLY A 66 -9.93 3.68 -11.20
C GLY A 66 -10.91 2.96 -10.29
N ASP A 67 -10.68 1.68 -10.02
CA ASP A 67 -11.55 0.89 -9.15
C ASP A 67 -11.05 0.83 -7.71
N ALA A 68 -10.05 1.64 -7.37
CA ALA A 68 -9.53 1.68 -6.00
C ALA A 68 -10.60 2.24 -5.07
N VAL A 69 -10.68 1.65 -3.87
CA VAL A 69 -11.65 2.08 -2.87
C VAL A 69 -10.90 2.79 -1.75
N LYS A 70 -11.35 3.99 -1.43
CA LYS A 70 -10.74 4.77 -0.35
C LYS A 70 -11.40 4.42 0.97
N VAL A 71 -10.58 4.05 1.94
CA VAL A 71 -11.05 3.71 3.28
C VAL A 71 -10.40 4.66 4.26
N THR A 72 -11.20 5.27 5.11
CA THR A 72 -10.70 6.15 6.16
C THR A 72 -10.91 5.49 7.51
N ILE A 73 -9.88 5.49 8.34
CA ILE A 73 -9.95 4.92 9.68
C ILE A 73 -9.67 6.03 10.67
N GLU A 74 -10.61 6.25 11.58
CA GLU A 74 -10.48 7.27 12.62
C GLU A 74 -10.44 6.61 13.98
N GLU A 75 -9.55 7.08 14.84
CA GLU A 75 -9.53 6.64 16.22
C GLU A 75 -10.33 7.61 17.07
N LEU A 76 -11.25 7.09 17.86
CA LEU A 76 -12.07 7.91 18.73
C LEU A 76 -11.43 8.03 20.10
N GLU A 77 -11.97 8.94 20.91
CA GLU A 77 -11.40 9.23 22.23
C GLU A 77 -11.37 8.02 23.15
N ASP A 78 -12.32 7.11 22.99
CA ASP A 78 -12.39 5.92 23.82
C ASP A 78 -11.51 4.78 23.33
N GLY A 79 -10.69 5.03 22.29
CA GLY A 79 -9.81 4.02 21.75
C GLY A 79 -10.41 3.17 20.66
N SER A 80 -11.70 3.31 20.41
CA SER A 80 -12.32 2.56 19.31
C SER A 80 -11.99 3.23 17.98
N ARG A 81 -12.20 2.51 16.90
CA ARG A 81 -11.93 3.01 15.56
C ARG A 81 -13.15 2.91 14.69
N VAL A 82 -13.29 3.89 13.80
CA VAL A 82 -14.38 3.95 12.85
C VAL A 82 -13.79 3.82 11.45
N ILE A 83 -14.37 2.92 10.65
CA ILE A 83 -13.95 2.72 9.28
C ILE A 83 -15.01 3.31 8.36
N LYS A 84 -14.59 4.19 7.48
CA LYS A 84 -15.48 4.84 6.51
C LYS A 84 -15.05 4.50 5.11
N LEU A 85 -16.00 4.19 4.27
CA LEU A 85 -15.76 3.90 2.87
C LEU A 85 -16.07 5.07 1.97
#